data_03699c5e94ada74f2ddc3498bf93ab3f
#
_entry.id   03699c5e94ada74f2ddc3498bf93ab3f
#
_cell.length_a   1.000
_cell.length_b   1.000
_cell.length_c   1.000
_cell.angle_alpha   90.00
_cell.angle_beta   90.00
_cell.angle_gamma   90.00
#
_symmetry.space_group_name_H-M   'P 1'
#
loop_
_entity.id
_entity.type
_entity.pdbx_description
1 polymer ?
#
loop_
_entity_poly.entity_id
_entity_poly.type
_entity_poly.pdbx_seq_one_letter_code
_entity_poly.pdbx_strand_id
1 'polypeptide(L)'
;KLLQQAGYETALVGKWHLESLPTGFNYWEIVPGQGDYYNPDFITQNNDTIQKHGYVTNIITDDAIDWMENRRDESKPFCILIHHKAIHRNWLADTCNLALYEDKTFPLPDNFFDDYEGRPAAAAQEMSIAKDMDMIYDLKMLRPDRETRLKSLYKKYIGRMDEGQRAAWDKFLSLIHIS
;
A
#
# COMPACT_ATOMS: atom_id res chain seq x y z
N LYS A 1 -25.91 4.43 1.41
CA LYS A 1 -27.32 4.89 1.38
C LYS A 1 -28.27 3.93 2.11
N LEU A 2 -28.27 2.60 1.77
CA LEU A 2 -29.17 1.64 2.44
C LEU A 2 -28.88 1.52 3.94
N LEU A 3 -27.60 1.45 4.34
CA LEU A 3 -27.22 1.41 5.75
C LEU A 3 -27.62 2.68 6.49
N GLN A 4 -27.49 3.85 5.87
CA GLN A 4 -27.94 5.12 6.45
C GLN A 4 -29.45 5.14 6.64
N GLN A 5 -30.21 4.61 5.70
CA GLN A 5 -31.67 4.46 5.83
C GLN A 5 -32.06 3.49 6.96
N ALA A 6 -31.20 2.50 7.25
CA ALA A 6 -31.36 1.57 8.36
C ALA A 6 -30.82 2.13 9.70
N GLY A 7 -30.46 3.42 9.77
CA GLY A 7 -30.01 4.08 10.99
C GLY A 7 -28.52 3.95 11.30
N TYR A 8 -27.72 3.36 10.39
CA TYR A 8 -26.29 3.26 10.58
C TYR A 8 -25.57 4.58 10.28
N GLU A 9 -24.54 4.87 11.05
CA GLU A 9 -23.54 5.84 10.67
C GLU A 9 -22.47 5.17 9.81
N THR A 10 -22.07 5.82 8.71
CA THR A 10 -21.23 5.19 7.69
C THR A 10 -19.98 6.01 7.42
N ALA A 11 -18.84 5.37 7.38
CA ALA A 11 -17.57 6.00 7.05
C ALA A 11 -16.77 5.23 5.99
N LEU A 12 -15.88 5.95 5.32
CA LEU A 12 -14.90 5.40 4.39
C LEU A 12 -13.55 6.09 4.61
N VAL A 13 -12.51 5.32 4.91
CA VAL A 13 -11.15 5.84 5.05
C VAL A 13 -10.19 5.02 4.20
N GLY A 14 -9.35 5.69 3.44
CA GLY A 14 -8.27 5.06 2.69
C GLY A 14 -8.43 5.04 1.17
N LYS A 15 -7.81 4.07 0.50
CA LYS A 15 -7.68 4.05 -0.95
C LYS A 15 -9.03 4.02 -1.67
N TRP A 16 -9.21 4.97 -2.57
CA TRP A 16 -10.39 5.09 -3.42
C TRP A 16 -10.00 5.25 -4.89
N HIS A 17 -10.15 4.18 -5.65
CA HIS A 17 -9.75 4.13 -7.06
C HIS A 17 -10.95 4.16 -8.01
N LEU A 18 -12.00 4.84 -7.58
CA LEU A 18 -13.18 5.13 -8.41
C LEU A 18 -13.15 6.61 -8.76
N GLU A 19 -12.96 7.01 -9.94
CA GLU A 19 -12.74 8.40 -10.41
C GLU A 19 -13.75 9.45 -9.91
N SER A 20 -14.81 9.02 -9.24
CA SER A 20 -15.81 9.87 -8.57
C SER A 20 -15.60 9.95 -7.08
N LEU A 21 -16.01 11.04 -6.42
CA LEU A 21 -16.00 11.15 -4.98
C LEU A 21 -16.97 10.17 -4.32
N PRO A 22 -16.67 9.70 -3.10
CA PRO A 22 -17.55 8.81 -2.35
C PRO A 22 -18.92 9.42 -2.09
N THR A 23 -19.98 8.62 -2.23
CA THR A 23 -21.35 9.03 -1.91
C THR A 23 -22.03 8.00 -1.02
N GLY A 24 -22.90 8.47 -0.12
CA GLY A 24 -23.63 7.59 0.80
C GLY A 24 -22.83 7.21 2.04
N PHE A 25 -21.86 8.04 2.40
CA PHE A 25 -21.14 8.02 3.68
C PHE A 25 -21.39 9.30 4.47
N ASN A 26 -21.41 9.19 5.78
CA ASN A 26 -21.51 10.35 6.68
C ASN A 26 -20.16 11.03 6.84
N TYR A 27 -19.09 10.20 6.80
CA TYR A 27 -17.70 10.66 6.81
C TYR A 27 -16.90 9.93 5.74
N TRP A 28 -15.98 10.64 5.09
CA TRP A 28 -14.96 9.99 4.28
C TRP A 28 -13.71 10.85 4.14
N GLU A 29 -12.58 10.15 4.07
CA GLU A 29 -11.28 10.72 3.75
C GLU A 29 -10.51 9.70 2.92
N ILE A 30 -10.14 10.07 1.70
CA ILE A 30 -9.66 9.09 0.71
C ILE A 30 -8.27 9.39 0.18
N VAL A 31 -7.51 8.33 -0.05
CA VAL A 31 -6.28 8.34 -0.85
C VAL A 31 -6.67 8.16 -2.32
N PRO A 32 -6.49 9.17 -3.17
CA PRO A 32 -6.96 9.12 -4.56
C PRO A 32 -6.12 8.18 -5.43
N GLY A 33 -6.78 7.58 -6.41
CA GLY A 33 -6.15 6.74 -7.42
C GLY A 33 -5.35 5.57 -6.84
N GLN A 34 -4.10 5.41 -7.25
CA GLN A 34 -3.22 4.36 -6.73
C GLN A 34 -2.64 4.70 -5.35
N GLY A 35 -2.62 5.97 -4.98
CA GLY A 35 -2.04 6.45 -3.73
C GLY A 35 -0.53 6.28 -3.65
N ASP A 36 0.07 6.92 -2.66
CA ASP A 36 1.48 6.80 -2.32
C ASP A 36 1.65 6.08 -0.98
N TYR A 37 2.74 5.35 -0.79
CA TYR A 37 3.03 4.66 0.46
C TYR A 37 3.52 5.61 1.55
N TYR A 38 4.28 6.64 1.16
CA TYR A 38 4.83 7.63 2.05
C TYR A 38 4.27 9.01 1.77
N ASN A 39 3.93 9.71 2.82
CA ASN A 39 3.44 11.08 2.79
C ASN A 39 2.33 11.29 1.74
N PRO A 40 1.27 10.44 1.78
CA PRO A 40 0.22 10.44 0.78
C PRO A 40 -0.62 11.70 0.81
N ASP A 41 -1.18 12.03 -0.35
CA ASP A 41 -2.25 13.02 -0.42
C ASP A 41 -3.58 12.34 -0.09
N PHE A 42 -4.43 13.04 0.66
CA PHE A 42 -5.80 12.68 0.95
C PHE A 42 -6.75 13.73 0.39
N ILE A 43 -7.89 13.30 -0.11
CA ILE A 43 -9.02 14.17 -0.40
C ILE A 43 -10.00 14.04 0.75
N THR A 44 -10.36 15.17 1.34
CA THR A 44 -11.30 15.26 2.45
C THR A 44 -12.74 15.40 1.94
N GLN A 45 -13.69 15.21 2.84
CA GLN A 45 -15.12 15.40 2.56
C GLN A 45 -15.46 16.82 2.09
N ASN A 46 -14.63 17.81 2.42
CA ASN A 46 -14.77 19.19 1.96
C ASN A 46 -14.18 19.40 0.53
N ASN A 47 -13.72 18.33 -0.09
CA ASN A 47 -13.02 18.35 -1.38
C ASN A 47 -11.67 19.10 -1.36
N ASP A 48 -11.05 19.20 -0.18
CA ASP A 48 -9.70 19.71 -0.04
C ASP A 48 -8.71 18.57 -0.22
N THR A 49 -7.56 18.86 -0.82
CA THR A 49 -6.43 17.93 -0.87
C THR A 49 -5.42 18.32 0.19
N ILE A 50 -5.14 17.39 1.10
CA ILE A 50 -4.16 17.55 2.18
C ILE A 50 -3.10 16.47 2.09
N GLN A 51 -1.84 16.82 2.30
CA GLN A 51 -0.76 15.85 2.45
C GLN A 51 -0.61 15.47 3.92
N LYS A 52 -0.66 14.17 4.23
CA LYS A 52 -0.38 13.66 5.58
C LYS A 52 1.01 13.06 5.62
N HIS A 53 1.78 13.43 6.64
CA HIS A 53 3.13 12.91 6.84
C HIS A 53 3.09 11.53 7.51
N GLY A 54 3.84 10.56 6.98
CA GLY A 54 3.97 9.23 7.53
C GLY A 54 3.74 8.10 6.51
N TYR A 55 3.58 6.89 7.02
CA TYR A 55 3.30 5.70 6.23
C TYR A 55 1.79 5.49 6.07
N VAL A 56 1.33 5.31 4.85
CA VAL A 56 -0.10 5.32 4.49
C VAL A 56 -0.96 4.33 5.28
N THR A 57 -0.43 3.14 5.60
CA THR A 57 -1.20 2.14 6.36
C THR A 57 -1.46 2.61 7.78
N ASN A 58 -0.45 3.21 8.43
CA ASN A 58 -0.57 3.75 9.78
C ASN A 58 -1.58 4.92 9.79
N ILE A 59 -1.43 5.85 8.85
CA ILE A 59 -2.33 7.01 8.72
C ILE A 59 -3.79 6.56 8.55
N ILE A 60 -4.06 5.62 7.64
CA ILE A 60 -5.42 5.10 7.40
C ILE A 60 -5.97 4.42 8.66
N THR A 61 -5.13 3.67 9.37
CA THR A 61 -5.53 3.00 10.61
C THR A 61 -5.86 4.00 11.70
N ASP A 62 -4.98 4.99 11.90
CA ASP A 62 -5.15 6.02 12.92
C ASP A 62 -6.40 6.88 12.65
N ASP A 63 -6.63 7.27 11.38
CA ASP A 63 -7.84 8.01 10.98
C ASP A 63 -9.11 7.18 11.22
N ALA A 64 -9.07 5.87 10.96
CA ALA A 64 -10.21 4.99 11.21
C ALA A 64 -10.49 4.83 12.70
N ILE A 65 -9.46 4.69 13.52
CA ILE A 65 -9.57 4.62 14.98
C ILE A 65 -10.11 5.93 15.53
N ASP A 66 -9.54 7.07 15.10
CA ASP A 66 -10.00 8.39 15.54
C ASP A 66 -11.47 8.62 15.17
N TRP A 67 -11.91 8.19 13.99
CA TRP A 67 -13.32 8.29 13.63
C TRP A 67 -14.19 7.41 14.54
N MET A 68 -13.79 6.17 14.83
CA MET A 68 -14.55 5.26 15.68
C MET A 68 -14.64 5.74 17.13
N GLU A 69 -13.59 6.35 17.66
CA GLU A 69 -13.50 6.73 19.07
C GLU A 69 -14.00 8.16 19.34
N ASN A 70 -13.78 9.09 18.40
CA ASN A 70 -13.92 10.52 18.69
C ASN A 70 -14.93 11.26 17.80
N ARG A 71 -15.34 10.70 16.65
CA ARG A 71 -16.12 11.46 15.66
C ARG A 71 -17.50 10.91 15.36
N ARG A 72 -17.71 9.61 15.53
CA ARG A 72 -19.02 9.00 15.26
C ARG A 72 -20.04 9.30 16.35
N ASP A 73 -21.31 9.20 16.01
CA ASP A 73 -22.42 9.18 16.95
C ASP A 73 -22.48 7.81 17.65
N GLU A 74 -22.05 7.75 18.91
CA GLU A 74 -22.01 6.50 19.69
C GLU A 74 -23.40 5.88 19.93
N SER A 75 -24.46 6.67 19.78
CA SER A 75 -25.83 6.16 19.93
C SER A 75 -26.31 5.32 18.75
N LYS A 76 -25.56 5.31 17.64
CA LYS A 76 -25.90 4.61 16.41
C LYS A 76 -24.98 3.41 16.13
N PRO A 77 -25.53 2.35 15.52
CA PRO A 77 -24.70 1.34 14.90
C PRO A 77 -23.89 1.98 13.76
N PHE A 78 -22.71 1.44 13.49
CA PHE A 78 -21.85 2.02 12.46
C PHE A 78 -21.37 0.98 11.45
N CYS A 79 -20.97 1.47 10.30
CA CYS A 79 -20.25 0.71 9.28
C CYS A 79 -19.11 1.57 8.74
N ILE A 80 -17.89 1.10 8.90
CA ILE A 80 -16.69 1.75 8.34
C ILE A 80 -16.03 0.84 7.32
N LEU A 81 -15.64 1.42 6.18
CA LEU A 81 -14.81 0.80 5.17
C LEU A 81 -13.39 1.33 5.32
N ILE A 82 -12.45 0.45 5.64
CA ILE A 82 -11.03 0.79 5.81
C ILE A 82 -10.27 0.16 4.63
N HIS A 83 -9.88 1.00 3.68
CA HIS A 83 -9.26 0.57 2.44
C HIS A 83 -7.77 0.86 2.43
N HIS A 84 -6.96 -0.10 2.84
CA HIS A 84 -5.51 0.03 2.79
C HIS A 84 -4.97 -0.01 1.36
N LYS A 85 -3.89 0.76 1.11
CA LYS A 85 -3.11 0.66 -0.12
C LYS A 85 -2.26 -0.62 -0.14
N ALA A 86 -1.69 -1.01 1.00
CA ALA A 86 -0.94 -2.25 1.13
C ALA A 86 -1.90 -3.45 0.92
N ILE A 87 -1.49 -4.41 0.19
CA ILE A 87 -0.21 -4.79 -0.37
C ILE A 87 -0.15 -4.58 -1.90
N HIS A 88 -0.56 -3.42 -2.39
CA HIS A 88 -0.48 -3.16 -3.83
C HIS A 88 0.97 -2.95 -4.28
N ARG A 89 1.31 -3.42 -5.48
CA ARG A 89 2.57 -3.11 -6.16
C ARG A 89 2.83 -1.60 -6.07
N ASN A 90 3.95 -1.13 -5.63
CA ASN A 90 5.29 -1.68 -5.66
C ASN A 90 5.83 -2.18 -4.29
N TRP A 91 4.96 -2.44 -3.32
CA TRP A 91 5.34 -3.04 -2.03
C TRP A 91 6.45 -2.29 -1.27
N LEU A 92 6.28 -1.01 -1.04
CA LEU A 92 7.17 -0.28 -0.13
C LEU A 92 6.75 -0.58 1.30
N ALA A 93 7.63 -1.14 2.09
CA ALA A 93 7.41 -1.40 3.50
C ALA A 93 7.53 -0.10 4.32
N ASP A 94 6.93 -0.07 5.51
CA ASP A 94 7.23 0.98 6.48
C ASP A 94 8.69 0.88 6.96
N THR A 95 9.32 2.00 7.26
CA THR A 95 10.72 2.07 7.69
C THR A 95 11.01 1.23 8.93
N CYS A 96 10.05 1.14 9.86
CA CYS A 96 10.18 0.30 11.07
C CYS A 96 10.20 -1.21 10.77
N ASN A 97 9.76 -1.64 9.59
CA ASN A 97 9.68 -3.04 9.18
C ASN A 97 10.81 -3.47 8.24
N LEU A 98 11.67 -2.55 7.80
CA LEU A 98 12.72 -2.87 6.83
C LEU A 98 13.70 -3.94 7.31
N ALA A 99 14.02 -3.95 8.61
CA ALA A 99 14.93 -4.92 9.22
C ALA A 99 14.24 -6.14 9.83
N LEU A 100 12.90 -6.26 9.71
CA LEU A 100 12.12 -7.27 10.46
C LEU A 100 12.55 -8.72 10.19
N TYR A 101 13.10 -8.99 9.03
CA TYR A 101 13.48 -10.33 8.57
C TYR A 101 14.94 -10.43 8.13
N GLU A 102 15.78 -9.48 8.54
CA GLU A 102 17.18 -9.40 8.11
C GLU A 102 17.97 -10.67 8.46
N ASP A 103 17.70 -11.26 9.63
CA ASP A 103 18.36 -12.48 10.11
C ASP A 103 17.56 -13.77 9.85
N LYS A 104 16.49 -13.72 9.03
CA LYS A 104 15.62 -14.86 8.78
C LYS A 104 15.83 -15.49 7.41
N THR A 105 16.12 -16.80 7.41
CA THR A 105 15.98 -17.63 6.22
C THR A 105 14.59 -18.25 6.20
N PHE A 106 13.82 -18.02 5.15
CA PHE A 106 12.51 -18.64 4.97
C PHE A 106 12.67 -20.00 4.29
N PRO A 107 12.08 -21.09 4.84
CA PRO A 107 12.07 -22.37 4.13
C PRO A 107 11.26 -22.24 2.83
N LEU A 108 11.70 -22.93 1.81
CA LEU A 108 10.91 -23.05 0.59
C LEU A 108 9.67 -23.91 0.90
N PRO A 109 8.48 -23.52 0.43
CA PRO A 109 7.29 -24.37 0.52
C PRO A 109 7.46 -25.62 -0.33
N ASP A 110 6.81 -26.72 0.06
CA ASP A 110 6.92 -28.01 -0.63
C ASP A 110 6.59 -27.95 -2.12
N ASN A 111 5.72 -27.03 -2.50
CA ASN A 111 5.31 -26.82 -3.89
C ASN A 111 6.07 -25.70 -4.61
N PHE A 112 7.24 -25.29 -4.12
CA PHE A 112 8.02 -24.20 -4.74
C PHE A 112 8.48 -24.53 -6.16
N PHE A 113 8.81 -25.80 -6.41
CA PHE A 113 9.20 -26.31 -7.71
C PHE A 113 8.11 -27.18 -8.36
N ASP A 114 6.86 -26.87 -8.12
CA ASP A 114 5.71 -27.55 -8.66
C ASP A 114 5.69 -27.50 -10.21
N ASP A 115 5.46 -28.63 -10.84
CA ASP A 115 5.38 -28.77 -12.30
C ASP A 115 3.98 -28.44 -12.85
N TYR A 116 3.03 -28.16 -11.96
CA TYR A 116 1.63 -27.88 -12.25
C TYR A 116 0.87 -29.05 -12.93
N GLU A 117 1.29 -30.30 -12.75
CA GLU A 117 0.60 -31.47 -13.29
C GLU A 117 -0.90 -31.45 -12.91
N GLY A 118 -1.76 -31.73 -13.89
CA GLY A 118 -3.21 -31.70 -13.71
C GLY A 118 -3.84 -30.29 -13.63
N ARG A 119 -3.04 -29.21 -13.74
CA ARG A 119 -3.50 -27.83 -13.69
C ARG A 119 -3.12 -27.04 -14.95
N PRO A 120 -3.83 -27.29 -16.07
CA PRO A 120 -3.41 -26.80 -17.40
C PRO A 120 -3.31 -25.26 -17.48
N ALA A 121 -4.17 -24.51 -16.76
CA ALA A 121 -4.11 -23.05 -16.75
C ALA A 121 -2.83 -22.53 -16.07
N ALA A 122 -2.39 -23.18 -14.98
CA ALA A 122 -1.16 -22.82 -14.29
C ALA A 122 0.08 -23.24 -15.10
N ALA A 123 0.04 -24.43 -15.70
CA ALA A 123 1.13 -24.91 -16.55
C ALA A 123 1.34 -24.08 -17.84
N ALA A 124 0.26 -23.49 -18.38
CA ALA A 124 0.32 -22.61 -19.55
C ALA A 124 0.74 -21.17 -19.22
N GLN A 125 0.87 -20.81 -17.94
CA GLN A 125 1.25 -19.47 -17.54
C GLN A 125 2.73 -19.21 -17.79
N GLU A 126 3.03 -18.15 -18.53
CA GLU A 126 4.42 -17.76 -18.85
C GLU A 126 5.04 -16.78 -17.86
N MET A 127 4.32 -16.40 -16.80
CA MET A 127 4.80 -15.44 -15.79
C MET A 127 5.89 -16.04 -14.91
N SER A 128 6.98 -15.32 -14.73
CA SER A 128 8.05 -15.70 -13.82
C SER A 128 8.67 -14.49 -13.14
N ILE A 129 9.24 -14.70 -11.95
CA ILE A 129 9.95 -13.63 -11.22
C ILE A 129 11.08 -13.05 -12.09
N ALA A 130 11.84 -13.92 -12.76
CA ALA A 130 13.01 -13.50 -13.53
C ALA A 130 12.68 -12.68 -14.79
N LYS A 131 11.52 -12.93 -15.42
CA LYS A 131 11.13 -12.26 -16.67
C LYS A 131 10.24 -11.04 -16.42
N ASP A 132 9.31 -11.14 -15.47
CA ASP A 132 8.15 -10.26 -15.39
C ASP A 132 8.21 -9.28 -14.22
N MET A 133 8.99 -9.57 -13.18
CA MET A 133 9.19 -8.64 -12.09
C MET A 133 10.33 -7.66 -12.41
N ASP A 134 10.07 -6.38 -12.17
CA ASP A 134 11.07 -5.32 -12.33
C ASP A 134 12.05 -5.33 -11.15
N MET A 135 13.35 -5.39 -11.47
CA MET A 135 14.42 -5.50 -10.47
C MET A 135 14.48 -4.32 -9.50
N ILE A 136 14.13 -3.12 -9.95
CA ILE A 136 14.16 -1.91 -9.13
C ILE A 136 12.80 -1.69 -8.48
N TYR A 137 11.74 -1.68 -9.30
CA TYR A 137 10.40 -1.32 -8.86
C TYR A 137 9.76 -2.38 -7.96
N ASP A 138 9.90 -3.65 -8.33
CA ASP A 138 9.30 -4.75 -7.58
C ASP A 138 10.24 -5.35 -6.53
N LEU A 139 11.45 -5.72 -6.93
CA LEU A 139 12.37 -6.48 -6.09
C LEU A 139 13.31 -5.60 -5.25
N LYS A 140 13.38 -4.28 -5.51
CA LYS A 140 14.29 -3.33 -4.86
C LYS A 140 15.77 -3.67 -5.03
N MET A 141 16.11 -4.49 -6.02
CA MET A 141 17.47 -4.86 -6.35
C MET A 141 18.04 -3.84 -7.35
N LEU A 142 18.88 -2.94 -6.87
CA LEU A 142 19.54 -1.96 -7.72
C LEU A 142 20.65 -2.66 -8.53
N ARG A 143 20.48 -2.76 -9.84
CA ARG A 143 21.58 -3.08 -10.75
C ARG A 143 21.99 -1.80 -11.46
N PRO A 144 23.22 -1.30 -11.27
CA PRO A 144 23.70 -0.06 -11.89
C PRO A 144 23.63 -0.07 -13.42
N ASP A 145 23.77 -1.24 -14.02
CA ASP A 145 23.86 -1.51 -15.46
C ASP A 145 22.50 -1.68 -16.17
N ARG A 146 21.38 -1.73 -15.43
CA ARG A 146 20.05 -1.92 -16.03
C ARG A 146 19.18 -0.70 -15.86
N GLU A 147 18.83 -0.08 -16.97
CA GLU A 147 17.70 0.83 -17.02
C GLU A 147 16.41 0.02 -17.22
N THR A 148 15.43 0.26 -16.34
CA THR A 148 14.11 -0.32 -16.46
C THR A 148 13.10 0.78 -16.76
N ARG A 149 12.03 0.43 -17.50
CA ARG A 149 10.94 1.37 -17.78
C ARG A 149 10.24 1.89 -16.51
N LEU A 150 10.37 1.16 -15.40
CA LEU A 150 9.71 1.49 -14.13
C LEU A 150 10.62 2.29 -13.18
N LYS A 151 11.86 2.58 -13.56
CA LYS A 151 12.81 3.37 -12.77
C LYS A 151 12.28 4.76 -12.43
N SER A 152 11.61 5.41 -13.38
CA SER A 152 11.00 6.72 -13.16
C SER A 152 9.85 6.68 -12.16
N LEU A 153 9.02 5.63 -12.20
CA LEU A 153 7.96 5.42 -11.22
C LEU A 153 8.52 5.15 -9.83
N TYR A 154 9.56 4.32 -9.72
CA TYR A 154 10.23 4.09 -8.45
C TYR A 154 10.80 5.39 -7.87
N LYS A 155 11.51 6.20 -8.68
CA LYS A 155 12.00 7.50 -8.27
C LYS A 155 10.89 8.44 -7.80
N LYS A 156 9.74 8.42 -8.46
CA LYS A 156 8.58 9.21 -8.05
C LYS A 156 8.11 8.82 -6.63
N TYR A 157 7.97 7.52 -6.35
CA TYR A 157 7.49 7.05 -5.05
C TYR A 157 8.46 7.32 -3.91
N ILE A 158 9.75 7.10 -4.12
CA ILE A 158 10.76 7.41 -3.10
C ILE A 158 10.99 8.92 -2.96
N GLY A 159 10.68 9.71 -3.99
CA GLY A 159 10.78 11.17 -3.94
C GLY A 159 9.78 11.84 -3.00
N ARG A 160 8.75 11.11 -2.54
CA ARG A 160 7.83 11.60 -1.50
C ARG A 160 8.34 11.39 -0.08
N MET A 161 9.40 10.60 0.10
CA MET A 161 9.99 10.34 1.40
C MET A 161 10.71 11.58 1.92
N ASP A 162 10.55 11.85 3.21
CA ASP A 162 11.40 12.81 3.91
C ASP A 162 12.84 12.29 4.07
N GLU A 163 13.71 13.10 4.64
CA GLU A 163 15.12 12.76 4.82
C GLU A 163 15.33 11.51 5.70
N GLY A 164 14.58 11.39 6.79
CA GLY A 164 14.66 10.23 7.69
C GLY A 164 14.16 8.94 7.05
N GLN A 165 13.01 9.00 6.39
CA GLN A 165 12.45 7.88 5.62
C GLN A 165 13.40 7.45 4.52
N ARG A 166 13.99 8.41 3.81
CA ARG A 166 14.94 8.15 2.74
C ARG A 166 16.22 7.50 3.26
N ALA A 167 16.79 8.02 4.36
CA ALA A 167 17.99 7.46 4.96
C ALA A 167 17.79 5.99 5.40
N ALA A 168 16.62 5.66 5.96
CA ALA A 168 16.28 4.28 6.32
C ALA A 168 16.23 3.36 5.08
N TRP A 169 15.61 3.81 3.99
CA TRP A 169 15.56 3.08 2.73
C TRP A 169 16.92 2.93 2.07
N ASP A 170 17.74 3.97 2.05
CA ASP A 170 19.08 3.92 1.47
C ASP A 170 19.99 2.95 2.25
N LYS A 171 19.85 2.89 3.59
CA LYS A 171 20.52 1.89 4.42
C LYS A 171 20.05 0.48 4.05
N PHE A 172 18.74 0.23 3.98
CA PHE A 172 18.19 -1.07 3.60
C PHE A 172 18.68 -1.52 2.23
N LEU A 173 18.62 -0.64 1.24
CA LEU A 173 19.09 -0.95 -0.12
C LEU A 173 20.58 -1.23 -0.18
N SER A 174 21.40 -0.59 0.67
CA SER A 174 22.84 -0.87 0.73
C SER A 174 23.17 -2.27 1.22
N LEU A 175 22.35 -2.84 2.12
CA LEU A 175 22.53 -4.19 2.65
C LEU A 175 22.25 -5.28 1.59
N ILE A 176 21.30 -5.05 0.69
CA ILE A 176 20.96 -5.99 -0.39
C ILE A 176 22.12 -6.16 -1.40
N HIS A 177 23.05 -5.21 -1.47
CA HIS A 177 24.18 -5.24 -2.40
C HIS A 177 25.45 -5.90 -1.86
N ILE A 178 25.47 -6.29 -0.59
CA ILE A 178 26.65 -6.85 0.08
C ILE A 178 26.57 -8.38 0.19
N SER A 179 25.43 -8.98 -0.10
CA SER A 179 25.17 -10.43 -0.01
C SER A 179 25.25 -11.14 -1.36
#